data_84445ef4d9109319793e01f0e73dd0b9
#
_entry.id   84445ef4d9109319793e01f0e73dd0b9
#
_cell.length_a   1.000
_cell.length_b   1.000
_cell.length_c   1.000
_cell.angle_alpha   90.00
_cell.angle_beta   90.00
_cell.angle_gamma   90.00
#
_symmetry.space_group_name_H-M   'P 1'
#
loop_
_entity.id
_entity.type
_entity.pdbx_description
1 polymer ?
#
loop_
_entity_poly.entity_id
_entity_poly.type
_entity_poly.pdbx_seq_one_letter_code
_entity_poly.pdbx_strand_id
1 'polypeptide(L)'
;MGGRLRGSWIVPLVLAGLIQPNQAQDNQKVDCYNSVEGTIYNYGAVTIDGEEYVPFQKYKGKMLLFVNVATYXGLTQQYLELNALQNELAPHGLIILGFPSNQFGKQEPGENTEILPALKHVRPGGGFVPNFQLFEKGDVNGEKEQKFYTFLKNSCPPVTESFGDTRRLFWTPLKIHDIKWNFEKFLVGSTGRPVMRWSPRASLAVVKNDIVDYMRRQAFSLERQQLVREQ
;
A
#
# COMPACT_ATOMS: atom_id res chain seq x y z
N MET A 1 72.85 40.35 7.22
CA MET A 1 71.41 40.57 7.17
C MET A 1 70.74 39.41 6.42
N GLY A 2 70.22 38.44 7.16
CA GLY A 2 69.63 37.25 6.60
C GLY A 2 68.13 37.33 6.61
N GLY A 3 67.54 37.35 5.41
CA GLY A 3 66.09 37.31 5.31
C GLY A 3 65.60 35.87 5.40
N ARG A 4 64.75 35.60 6.39
CA ARG A 4 64.10 34.30 6.48
C ARG A 4 62.88 34.27 5.57
N LEU A 5 62.97 33.41 4.57
CA LEU A 5 61.80 33.08 3.74
C LEU A 5 60.88 32.16 4.52
N ARG A 6 59.71 32.70 4.87
CA ARG A 6 58.67 31.85 5.50
C ARG A 6 57.98 31.09 4.37
N GLY A 7 58.24 29.80 4.34
CA GLY A 7 57.55 28.93 3.43
C GLY A 7 56.11 28.69 3.95
N SER A 8 55.15 29.05 3.14
CA SER A 8 53.73 28.78 3.42
C SER A 8 53.43 27.33 3.02
N TRP A 9 53.17 26.51 4.01
CA TRP A 9 52.75 25.13 3.76
C TRP A 9 51.25 25.12 3.54
N ILE A 10 50.86 24.96 2.27
CA ILE A 10 49.44 24.78 1.95
C ILE A 10 49.21 23.28 2.09
N VAL A 11 48.46 22.91 3.14
CA VAL A 11 48.00 21.53 3.32
C VAL A 11 46.72 21.38 2.51
N PRO A 12 46.71 20.51 1.45
CA PRO A 12 45.48 20.32 0.72
C PRO A 12 44.46 19.64 1.63
N LEU A 13 43.33 20.26 1.81
CA LEU A 13 42.20 19.66 2.48
C LEU A 13 41.63 18.60 1.51
N VAL A 14 41.95 17.34 1.79
CA VAL A 14 41.31 16.24 1.09
C VAL A 14 39.94 16.11 1.71
N LEU A 15 38.95 16.64 1.05
CA LEU A 15 37.57 16.35 1.38
C LEU A 15 37.32 14.88 1.00
N ALA A 16 37.52 14.01 1.96
CA ALA A 16 37.07 12.63 1.84
C ALA A 16 35.56 12.67 1.82
N GLY A 17 34.99 12.70 0.64
CA GLY A 17 33.56 12.56 0.50
C GLY A 17 33.14 11.23 1.15
N LEU A 18 32.40 11.35 2.24
CA LEU A 18 31.79 10.18 2.86
C LEU A 18 30.81 9.61 1.84
N ILE A 19 31.24 8.54 1.18
CA ILE A 19 30.33 7.75 0.37
C ILE A 19 29.43 7.04 1.35
N GLN A 20 28.26 7.64 1.61
CA GLN A 20 27.26 6.95 2.38
C GLN A 20 26.84 5.72 1.60
N PRO A 21 26.82 4.54 2.25
CA PRO A 21 26.32 3.36 1.57
C PRO A 21 24.92 3.69 1.06
N ASN A 22 24.67 3.39 -0.19
CA ASN A 22 23.36 3.53 -0.80
C ASN A 22 22.38 2.75 0.06
N GLN A 23 21.68 3.44 0.93
CA GLN A 23 20.52 2.85 1.57
C GLN A 23 19.54 2.63 0.42
N ALA A 24 19.18 1.36 0.21
CA ALA A 24 18.16 1.02 -0.76
C ALA A 24 16.98 1.97 -0.50
N GLN A 25 16.75 2.90 -1.42
CA GLN A 25 15.62 3.82 -1.30
C GLN A 25 14.35 2.99 -1.34
N ASP A 26 13.61 3.03 -0.25
CA ASP A 26 12.25 2.49 -0.24
C ASP A 26 11.47 3.29 -1.28
N ASN A 27 11.12 2.66 -2.38
CA ASN A 27 10.22 3.27 -3.33
C ASN A 27 8.87 3.44 -2.67
N GLN A 28 8.37 4.67 -2.61
CA GLN A 28 7.04 4.89 -2.02
C GLN A 28 5.96 4.28 -2.89
N LYS A 29 6.20 4.22 -4.20
CA LYS A 29 5.26 3.63 -5.16
C LYS A 29 6.02 2.80 -6.19
N VAL A 30 5.44 1.68 -6.59
CA VAL A 30 5.88 0.93 -7.77
C VAL A 30 4.69 0.73 -8.69
N ASP A 31 4.94 0.70 -9.99
CA ASP A 31 3.93 0.33 -10.98
C ASP A 31 3.89 -1.19 -11.10
N CYS A 32 2.68 -1.73 -11.30
CA CYS A 32 2.51 -3.16 -11.46
C CYS A 32 2.89 -3.58 -12.88
N TYR A 33 3.09 -4.90 -13.07
CA TYR A 33 3.50 -5.42 -14.38
C TYR A 33 2.37 -5.31 -15.38
N ASN A 34 2.71 -5.08 -16.66
CA ASN A 34 1.72 -4.92 -17.73
C ASN A 34 1.13 -6.23 -18.21
N SER A 35 1.83 -7.34 -17.98
CA SER A 35 1.53 -8.62 -18.63
C SER A 35 1.07 -9.69 -17.64
N VAL A 36 0.23 -9.32 -16.68
CA VAL A 36 -0.30 -10.28 -15.69
C VAL A 36 -1.58 -10.90 -16.26
N GLU A 37 -1.71 -12.23 -16.13
CA GLU A 37 -2.91 -12.93 -16.50
C GLU A 37 -3.95 -12.87 -15.39
N GLY A 38 -5.21 -12.79 -15.76
CA GLY A 38 -6.33 -12.81 -14.82
C GLY A 38 -6.63 -11.42 -14.27
N THR A 39 -7.68 -11.37 -13.47
CA THR A 39 -8.14 -10.15 -12.83
C THR A 39 -8.53 -10.44 -11.39
N ILE A 40 -8.71 -9.37 -10.63
CA ILE A 40 -9.18 -9.45 -9.25
C ILE A 40 -10.58 -10.10 -9.17
N TYR A 41 -11.31 -10.11 -10.26
CA TYR A 41 -12.71 -10.59 -10.29
C TYR A 41 -12.83 -12.10 -10.10
N ASN A 42 -11.73 -12.82 -10.16
CA ASN A 42 -11.74 -14.27 -9.85
C ASN A 42 -11.76 -14.54 -8.34
N TYR A 43 -11.75 -13.50 -7.51
CA TYR A 43 -11.58 -13.62 -6.06
C TYR A 43 -12.68 -12.89 -5.32
N GLY A 44 -12.73 -13.08 -4.02
CA GLY A 44 -13.65 -12.39 -3.14
C GLY A 44 -13.24 -12.61 -1.69
N ALA A 45 -14.02 -12.06 -0.78
CA ALA A 45 -13.74 -12.17 0.66
C ALA A 45 -15.03 -12.06 1.46
N VAL A 46 -15.00 -12.56 2.70
CA VAL A 46 -16.14 -12.51 3.61
C VAL A 46 -16.05 -11.21 4.42
N THR A 47 -17.17 -10.51 4.56
CA THR A 47 -17.22 -9.28 5.35
C THR A 47 -16.88 -9.55 6.81
N ILE A 48 -16.42 -8.50 7.51
CA ILE A 48 -15.88 -8.68 8.87
C ILE A 48 -16.92 -9.21 9.85
N ASP A 49 -18.21 -8.98 9.59
CA ASP A 49 -19.27 -9.55 10.42
C ASP A 49 -19.55 -11.03 10.10
N GLY A 50 -18.90 -11.58 9.08
CA GLY A 50 -19.06 -12.98 8.70
C GLY A 50 -20.32 -13.29 7.93
N GLU A 51 -21.12 -12.30 7.57
CA GLU A 51 -22.45 -12.55 7.03
C GLU A 51 -22.51 -12.67 5.53
N GLU A 52 -21.54 -12.09 4.80
CA GLU A 52 -21.62 -12.02 3.35
C GLU A 52 -20.27 -12.34 2.71
N TYR A 53 -20.26 -13.25 1.73
CA TYR A 53 -19.14 -13.40 0.81
C TYR A 53 -19.33 -12.38 -0.31
N VAL A 54 -18.36 -11.49 -0.50
CA VAL A 54 -18.40 -10.47 -1.54
C VAL A 54 -17.45 -10.88 -2.66
N PRO A 55 -17.96 -11.32 -3.81
CA PRO A 55 -17.10 -11.50 -4.97
C PRO A 55 -16.66 -10.14 -5.47
N PHE A 56 -15.37 -10.00 -5.77
CA PHE A 56 -14.87 -8.68 -6.19
C PHE A 56 -15.40 -8.25 -7.56
N GLN A 57 -15.98 -9.19 -8.31
CA GLN A 57 -16.70 -8.88 -9.53
C GLN A 57 -17.85 -7.88 -9.30
N LYS A 58 -18.39 -7.86 -8.09
CA LYS A 58 -19.42 -6.90 -7.68
C LYS A 58 -18.97 -5.44 -7.92
N TYR A 59 -17.66 -5.20 -7.87
CA TYR A 59 -17.08 -3.86 -8.01
C TYR A 59 -16.60 -3.55 -9.43
N LYS A 60 -16.98 -4.35 -10.41
CA LYS A 60 -16.52 -4.17 -11.78
C LYS A 60 -16.82 -2.75 -12.27
N GLY A 61 -15.84 -2.12 -12.91
CA GLY A 61 -15.95 -0.74 -13.35
C GLY A 61 -15.48 0.29 -12.34
N LYS A 62 -15.22 -0.13 -11.10
CA LYS A 62 -14.69 0.76 -10.06
C LYS A 62 -13.20 0.52 -9.88
N MET A 63 -12.50 1.53 -9.39
CA MET A 63 -11.14 1.35 -8.92
C MET A 63 -11.18 0.88 -7.47
N LEU A 64 -10.33 -0.09 -7.14
CA LEU A 64 -10.30 -0.67 -5.80
C LEU A 64 -8.95 -0.41 -5.15
N LEU A 65 -8.95 0.11 -3.93
CA LEU A 65 -7.73 0.28 -3.14
C LEU A 65 -7.73 -0.77 -2.02
N PHE A 66 -6.86 -1.75 -2.15
CA PHE A 66 -6.69 -2.82 -1.17
C PHE A 66 -5.68 -2.38 -0.13
N VAL A 67 -6.04 -2.43 1.15
CA VAL A 67 -5.16 -2.03 2.25
C VAL A 67 -5.21 -3.11 3.33
N ASN A 68 -4.04 -3.63 3.72
CA ASN A 68 -3.97 -4.50 4.89
C ASN A 68 -3.83 -3.62 6.12
N VAL A 69 -4.69 -3.86 7.12
CA VAL A 69 -4.88 -2.90 8.21
C VAL A 69 -4.64 -3.56 9.57
N ALA A 70 -4.38 -2.72 10.58
CA ALA A 70 -4.28 -3.16 11.97
C ALA A 70 -4.70 -2.01 12.88
N THR A 71 -5.23 -2.38 14.04
CA THR A 71 -5.78 -1.42 15.00
C THR A 71 -4.69 -0.79 15.88
N TYR A 72 -3.68 -1.59 16.29
CA TYR A 72 -2.74 -1.15 17.33
C TYR A 72 -1.37 -0.83 16.79
N UNK A 73 -1.31 -0.12 15.72
CA UNK A 73 -0.17 0.15 15.10
C UNK A 73 0.09 1.54 15.19
N GLY A 74 1.31 1.88 15.04
CA GLY A 74 1.77 3.26 14.86
C GLY A 74 1.17 3.95 13.65
N LEU A 75 0.82 3.18 12.64
CA LEU A 75 0.23 3.72 11.40
C LEU A 75 -1.30 3.75 11.42
N THR A 76 -1.92 3.41 12.53
CA THR A 76 -3.39 3.33 12.62
C THR A 76 -4.05 4.67 12.33
N GLN A 77 -3.32 5.77 12.52
CA GLN A 77 -3.81 7.10 12.14
C GLN A 77 -4.21 7.15 10.66
N GLN A 78 -3.62 6.31 9.82
CA GLN A 78 -3.98 6.25 8.40
C GLN A 78 -5.45 5.89 8.18
N TYR A 79 -6.11 5.24 9.14
CA TYR A 79 -7.55 5.00 9.03
C TYR A 79 -8.33 6.31 8.85
N LEU A 80 -7.95 7.36 9.57
CA LEU A 80 -8.65 8.66 9.42
C LEU A 80 -8.43 9.22 8.02
N GLU A 81 -7.22 9.11 7.53
CA GLU A 81 -6.87 9.60 6.19
C GLU A 81 -7.52 8.76 5.09
N LEU A 82 -7.68 7.45 5.33
CA LEU A 82 -8.39 6.58 4.38
C LEU A 82 -9.87 6.95 4.31
N ASN A 83 -10.50 7.29 5.46
CA ASN A 83 -11.87 7.77 5.44
C ASN A 83 -12.00 9.04 4.59
N ALA A 84 -11.05 9.98 4.76
CA ALA A 84 -11.07 11.22 3.98
C ALA A 84 -10.90 10.93 2.48
N LEU A 85 -9.97 10.02 2.15
CA LEU A 85 -9.73 9.64 0.77
C LEU A 85 -10.98 8.99 0.15
N GLN A 86 -11.64 8.10 0.90
CA GLN A 86 -12.87 7.44 0.43
C GLN A 86 -13.94 8.48 0.14
N ASN A 87 -14.18 9.42 1.07
CA ASN A 87 -15.16 10.48 0.85
C ASN A 87 -14.84 11.29 -0.40
N GLU A 88 -13.59 11.65 -0.58
CA GLU A 88 -13.18 12.54 -1.64
C GLU A 88 -13.23 11.88 -3.00
N LEU A 89 -12.85 10.60 -3.10
CA LEU A 89 -12.75 9.94 -4.40
C LEU A 89 -13.88 8.96 -4.71
N ALA A 90 -14.80 8.71 -3.75
CA ALA A 90 -15.96 7.85 -4.03
C ALA A 90 -16.78 8.37 -5.22
N PRO A 91 -17.03 9.70 -5.34
CA PRO A 91 -17.77 10.18 -6.52
C PRO A 91 -17.06 9.91 -7.84
N HIS A 92 -15.76 9.65 -7.81
CA HIS A 92 -14.96 9.36 -8.99
C HIS A 92 -14.71 7.86 -9.17
N GLY A 93 -15.38 7.01 -8.39
CA GLY A 93 -15.38 5.57 -8.58
C GLY A 93 -14.35 4.81 -7.76
N LEU A 94 -13.76 5.41 -6.73
CA LEU A 94 -12.84 4.68 -5.85
C LEU A 94 -13.61 3.98 -4.73
N ILE A 95 -13.25 2.72 -4.49
CA ILE A 95 -13.75 1.94 -3.35
C ILE A 95 -12.53 1.40 -2.60
N ILE A 96 -12.43 1.73 -1.31
CA ILE A 96 -11.38 1.21 -0.44
C ILE A 96 -11.88 -0.07 0.23
N LEU A 97 -11.01 -1.08 0.28
CA LEU A 97 -11.30 -2.38 0.90
C LEU A 97 -10.21 -2.66 1.93
N GLY A 98 -10.60 -2.89 3.18
CA GLY A 98 -9.66 -3.09 4.28
C GLY A 98 -9.61 -4.53 4.76
N PHE A 99 -8.41 -5.04 4.94
CA PHE A 99 -8.16 -6.45 5.27
C PHE A 99 -7.29 -6.55 6.52
N PRO A 100 -7.89 -6.77 7.69
CA PRO A 100 -7.10 -6.90 8.92
C PRO A 100 -6.16 -8.09 8.89
N SER A 101 -4.96 -7.92 9.43
CA SER A 101 -3.99 -8.99 9.53
C SER A 101 -3.14 -8.84 10.78
N ASN A 102 -2.86 -9.96 11.46
CA ASN A 102 -2.09 -9.95 12.69
C ASN A 102 -0.61 -10.30 12.48
N GLN A 103 -0.16 -10.30 11.22
CA GLN A 103 1.18 -10.81 10.89
C GLN A 103 2.31 -9.83 11.17
N PHE A 104 2.01 -8.55 11.37
CA PHE A 104 3.00 -7.49 11.49
C PHE A 104 2.99 -6.96 12.93
N GLY A 105 3.91 -7.44 13.75
CA GLY A 105 4.04 -7.03 15.13
C GLY A 105 2.90 -7.46 16.02
N LYS A 106 2.03 -8.35 15.55
CA LYS A 106 0.81 -8.77 16.26
C LYS A 106 -0.06 -7.56 16.64
N GLN A 107 -0.20 -6.64 15.70
CA GLN A 107 -0.89 -5.38 15.95
C GLN A 107 -2.38 -5.43 15.60
N GLU A 108 -2.89 -6.62 15.22
CA GLU A 108 -4.32 -6.87 15.05
C GLU A 108 -4.71 -8.14 15.81
N PRO A 109 -4.60 -8.14 17.14
CA PRO A 109 -4.80 -9.39 17.89
C PRO A 109 -6.25 -9.77 18.12
N GLY A 110 -7.19 -8.83 17.95
CA GLY A 110 -8.60 -9.09 18.26
C GLY A 110 -9.27 -10.03 17.28
N GLU A 111 -10.37 -10.62 17.72
CA GLU A 111 -11.23 -11.40 16.84
C GLU A 111 -12.01 -10.47 15.91
N ASN A 112 -12.62 -11.04 14.86
CA ASN A 112 -13.38 -10.24 13.90
C ASN A 112 -14.43 -9.36 14.57
N THR A 113 -15.11 -9.87 15.60
CA THR A 113 -16.14 -9.10 16.30
C THR A 113 -15.57 -7.97 17.15
N GLU A 114 -14.28 -7.99 17.43
CA GLU A 114 -13.65 -6.99 18.31
C GLU A 114 -13.03 -5.83 17.55
N ILE A 115 -12.81 -5.97 16.24
CA ILE A 115 -12.03 -4.99 15.49
C ILE A 115 -12.76 -3.67 15.35
N LEU A 116 -14.01 -3.69 14.87
CA LEU A 116 -14.76 -2.43 14.72
C LEU A 116 -14.97 -1.72 16.07
N PRO A 117 -15.34 -2.42 17.16
CA PRO A 117 -15.41 -1.75 18.46
C PRO A 117 -14.07 -1.19 18.94
N ALA A 118 -12.96 -1.88 18.67
CA ALA A 118 -11.64 -1.37 19.08
C ALA A 118 -11.29 -0.11 18.31
N LEU A 119 -11.57 -0.06 17.00
CA LEU A 119 -11.37 1.16 16.22
C LEU A 119 -12.21 2.31 16.77
N LYS A 120 -13.43 2.04 17.15
CA LYS A 120 -14.37 3.07 17.59
C LYS A 120 -14.03 3.62 18.99
N HIS A 121 -13.67 2.74 19.90
CA HIS A 121 -13.56 3.12 21.30
C HIS A 121 -12.14 3.22 21.83
N VAL A 122 -11.16 2.63 21.13
CA VAL A 122 -9.79 2.57 21.65
C VAL A 122 -8.81 3.30 20.71
N ARG A 123 -8.70 2.87 19.45
CA ARG A 123 -7.66 3.40 18.55
C ARG A 123 -8.12 3.30 17.11
N PRO A 124 -8.36 4.40 16.43
CA PRO A 124 -8.20 5.81 16.83
C PRO A 124 -9.09 6.24 17.97
N GLY A 125 -10.21 5.52 18.23
CA GLY A 125 -11.14 5.90 19.28
C GLY A 125 -11.99 7.10 18.88
N GLY A 126 -12.60 7.73 19.88
CA GLY A 126 -13.39 8.94 19.64
C GLY A 126 -14.61 8.74 18.77
N GLY A 127 -15.11 7.51 18.68
CA GLY A 127 -16.26 7.20 17.85
C GLY A 127 -15.92 6.84 16.40
N PHE A 128 -14.64 6.60 16.10
CA PHE A 128 -14.21 6.35 14.71
C PHE A 128 -14.91 5.12 14.13
N VAL A 129 -15.44 5.28 12.92
CA VAL A 129 -16.00 4.18 12.12
C VAL A 129 -15.43 4.28 10.71
N PRO A 130 -14.82 3.22 10.19
CA PRO A 130 -14.36 3.27 8.79
C PRO A 130 -15.57 3.39 7.86
N ASN A 131 -15.46 4.24 6.86
CA ASN A 131 -16.52 4.42 5.85
C ASN A 131 -16.28 3.54 4.62
N PHE A 132 -15.50 2.48 4.78
CA PHE A 132 -15.24 1.49 3.74
C PHE A 132 -15.33 0.10 4.37
N GLN A 133 -15.55 -0.90 3.53
CA GLN A 133 -15.78 -2.26 4.00
C GLN A 133 -14.49 -2.87 4.55
N LEU A 134 -14.58 -3.40 5.77
CA LEU A 134 -13.57 -4.30 6.30
C LEU A 134 -14.02 -5.75 6.08
N PHE A 135 -13.06 -6.62 5.87
CA PHE A 135 -13.28 -8.05 5.66
C PHE A 135 -12.71 -8.84 6.83
N GLU A 136 -13.01 -10.14 6.89
CA GLU A 136 -12.50 -11.00 7.96
C GLU A 136 -10.98 -10.95 8.02
N LYS A 137 -10.45 -10.96 9.23
CA LYS A 137 -9.01 -11.01 9.47
C LYS A 137 -8.42 -12.25 8.82
N GLY A 138 -7.27 -12.08 8.15
CA GLY A 138 -6.61 -13.19 7.49
C GLY A 138 -5.15 -12.90 7.21
N ASP A 139 -4.48 -13.88 6.65
CA ASP A 139 -3.07 -13.74 6.30
C ASP A 139 -2.94 -13.10 4.91
N VAL A 140 -1.93 -12.26 4.78
CA VAL A 140 -1.58 -11.64 3.50
C VAL A 140 -0.24 -12.15 2.97
N ASN A 141 0.52 -12.86 3.79
CA ASN A 141 1.80 -13.48 3.45
C ASN A 141 1.84 -14.90 3.98
N GLY A 142 2.66 -15.75 3.37
CA GLY A 142 2.95 -17.07 3.89
C GLY A 142 2.01 -18.14 3.35
N GLU A 143 2.07 -19.30 3.99
CA GLU A 143 1.38 -20.50 3.49
C GLU A 143 -0.13 -20.34 3.46
N LYS A 144 -0.70 -19.54 4.36
CA LYS A 144 -2.15 -19.36 4.47
C LYS A 144 -2.62 -18.04 3.88
N GLU A 145 -1.80 -17.38 3.10
CA GLU A 145 -2.19 -16.09 2.53
C GLU A 145 -3.44 -16.22 1.67
N GLN A 146 -4.30 -15.23 1.76
CA GLN A 146 -5.52 -15.17 0.98
C GLN A 146 -5.16 -15.10 -0.50
N LYS A 147 -5.88 -15.83 -1.35
CA LYS A 147 -5.50 -16.02 -2.75
C LYS A 147 -5.46 -14.71 -3.54
N PHE A 148 -6.36 -13.77 -3.22
CA PHE A 148 -6.29 -12.49 -3.91
C PHE A 148 -5.02 -11.70 -3.54
N TYR A 149 -4.49 -11.88 -2.33
CA TYR A 149 -3.20 -11.26 -1.99
C TYR A 149 -2.06 -11.94 -2.73
N THR A 150 -2.13 -13.24 -2.96
CA THR A 150 -1.15 -13.91 -3.83
C THR A 150 -1.17 -13.27 -5.22
N PHE A 151 -2.37 -13.07 -5.78
CA PHE A 151 -2.53 -12.45 -7.09
C PHE A 151 -1.96 -11.02 -7.10
N LEU A 152 -2.30 -10.21 -6.10
CA LEU A 152 -1.83 -8.82 -6.04
C LEU A 152 -0.30 -8.76 -5.95
N LYS A 153 0.29 -9.58 -5.09
CA LYS A 153 1.75 -9.59 -4.89
C LYS A 153 2.48 -10.08 -6.14
N ASN A 154 1.91 -11.03 -6.87
CA ASN A 154 2.50 -11.52 -8.11
C ASN A 154 2.34 -10.52 -9.25
N SER A 155 1.39 -9.60 -9.13
CA SER A 155 1.10 -8.61 -10.17
C SER A 155 1.98 -7.38 -10.11
N CYS A 156 2.67 -7.15 -8.97
CA CYS A 156 3.40 -5.91 -8.74
C CYS A 156 4.76 -6.22 -8.12
N PRO A 157 5.82 -5.47 -8.52
CA PRO A 157 7.11 -5.62 -7.84
C PRO A 157 7.00 -5.29 -6.35
N PRO A 158 7.93 -5.76 -5.52
CA PRO A 158 7.92 -5.34 -4.12
C PRO A 158 8.28 -3.86 -3.99
N VAL A 159 7.73 -3.20 -2.96
CA VAL A 159 8.04 -1.79 -2.70
C VAL A 159 9.46 -1.63 -2.16
N THR A 160 10.00 -2.66 -1.51
CA THR A 160 11.38 -2.74 -1.07
C THR A 160 11.75 -4.21 -1.00
N GLU A 161 13.03 -4.51 -1.15
CA GLU A 161 13.54 -5.87 -0.98
C GLU A 161 13.85 -6.21 0.46
N SER A 162 13.95 -5.19 1.32
CA SER A 162 14.36 -5.35 2.71
C SER A 162 13.16 -5.56 3.62
N PHE A 163 13.37 -6.38 4.64
CA PHE A 163 12.42 -6.54 5.73
C PHE A 163 12.93 -5.78 6.94
N GLY A 164 12.02 -5.36 7.82
CA GLY A 164 12.38 -4.84 9.12
C GLY A 164 12.78 -5.98 10.06
N ASP A 165 12.59 -5.75 11.36
CA ASP A 165 12.96 -6.74 12.38
C ASP A 165 12.13 -8.01 12.20
N THR A 166 12.78 -9.10 11.79
CA THR A 166 12.09 -10.36 11.50
C THR A 166 11.46 -11.00 12.74
N ARG A 167 11.87 -10.60 13.94
CA ARG A 167 11.22 -11.06 15.16
C ARG A 167 9.80 -10.54 15.30
N ARG A 168 9.45 -9.53 14.52
CA ARG A 168 8.10 -8.93 14.50
C ARG A 168 7.29 -9.35 13.28
N LEU A 169 7.76 -10.33 12.52
CA LEU A 169 7.10 -10.81 11.30
C LEU A 169 6.66 -12.26 11.54
N PHE A 170 5.38 -12.53 11.37
CA PHE A 170 4.77 -13.78 11.82
C PHE A 170 4.20 -14.59 10.67
N TRP A 171 5.05 -14.99 9.74
CA TRP A 171 4.72 -15.94 8.68
C TRP A 171 6.00 -16.59 8.18
N THR A 172 5.86 -17.74 7.50
CA THR A 172 6.96 -18.42 6.83
C THR A 172 6.45 -19.00 5.51
N PRO A 173 7.31 -19.11 4.49
CA PRO A 173 8.62 -18.50 4.38
C PRO A 173 8.51 -17.02 4.02
N LEU A 174 9.56 -16.25 4.30
CA LEU A 174 9.63 -14.86 3.85
C LEU A 174 10.03 -14.85 2.38
N LYS A 175 9.31 -14.07 1.57
CA LYS A 175 9.59 -13.92 0.14
C LYS A 175 9.76 -12.44 -0.19
N ILE A 176 10.57 -12.15 -1.20
CA ILE A 176 10.91 -10.78 -1.55
C ILE A 176 9.67 -9.94 -1.86
N HIS A 177 8.68 -10.52 -2.56
CA HIS A 177 7.48 -9.76 -2.94
C HIS A 177 6.44 -9.66 -1.84
N ASP A 178 6.69 -10.23 -0.65
CA ASP A 178 5.77 -10.15 0.48
C ASP A 178 5.46 -8.72 0.87
N ILE A 179 4.29 -8.52 1.45
CA ILE A 179 3.91 -7.26 2.09
C ILE A 179 4.84 -7.06 3.29
N LYS A 180 5.34 -5.84 3.46
CA LYS A 180 6.41 -5.58 4.41
C LYS A 180 5.91 -5.14 5.78
N TRP A 181 4.74 -4.50 5.84
CA TRP A 181 4.17 -4.05 7.11
C TRP A 181 2.69 -3.70 6.93
N ASN A 182 2.02 -3.36 8.04
CA ASN A 182 0.64 -2.87 8.02
C ASN A 182 0.51 -1.65 7.10
N PHE A 183 -0.62 -1.53 6.43
CA PHE A 183 -1.01 -0.40 5.59
C PHE A 183 -0.24 -0.29 4.27
N GLU A 184 0.24 -1.38 3.74
CA GLU A 184 0.67 -1.43 2.35
C GLU A 184 -0.59 -1.37 1.46
N LYS A 185 -0.50 -0.75 0.29
CA LYS A 185 -1.68 -0.49 -0.54
C LYS A 185 -1.45 -0.97 -1.97
N PHE A 186 -2.54 -1.46 -2.59
CA PHE A 186 -2.56 -1.83 -4.01
C PHE A 186 -3.75 -1.18 -4.66
N LEU A 187 -3.56 -0.52 -5.80
CA LEU A 187 -4.67 -0.02 -6.61
C LEU A 187 -4.96 -1.01 -7.74
N VAL A 188 -6.21 -1.38 -7.87
CA VAL A 188 -6.72 -2.18 -8.98
C VAL A 188 -7.57 -1.27 -9.85
N GLY A 189 -7.29 -1.25 -11.15
CA GLY A 189 -8.01 -0.41 -12.10
C GLY A 189 -9.41 -0.94 -12.40
N SER A 190 -10.16 -0.16 -13.16
CA SER A 190 -11.58 -0.43 -13.41
C SER A 190 -11.83 -1.70 -14.22
N THR A 191 -10.80 -2.28 -14.82
CA THR A 191 -10.92 -3.55 -15.55
C THR A 191 -10.44 -4.75 -14.73
N GLY A 192 -10.07 -4.52 -13.46
CA GLY A 192 -9.69 -5.59 -12.55
C GLY A 192 -8.21 -5.93 -12.52
N ARG A 193 -7.38 -5.14 -13.18
CA ARG A 193 -5.93 -5.38 -13.20
C ARG A 193 -5.23 -4.49 -12.18
N PRO A 194 -4.33 -5.05 -11.36
CA PRO A 194 -3.54 -4.23 -10.44
C PRO A 194 -2.65 -3.27 -11.21
N VAL A 195 -2.55 -2.02 -10.75
CA VAL A 195 -1.83 -0.98 -11.50
C VAL A 195 -0.74 -0.28 -10.68
N MET A 196 -0.90 -0.16 -9.37
CA MET A 196 0.09 0.50 -8.52
C MET A 196 0.12 -0.15 -7.14
N ARG A 197 1.27 -0.04 -6.48
CA ARG A 197 1.48 -0.55 -5.13
C ARG A 197 2.31 0.46 -4.35
N TRP A 198 1.91 0.75 -3.11
CA TRP A 198 2.59 1.75 -2.27
C TRP A 198 3.07 1.12 -0.97
N SER A 199 4.20 1.63 -0.49
CA SER A 199 4.78 1.20 0.78
C SER A 199 3.86 1.58 1.94
N PRO A 200 4.01 0.91 3.10
CA PRO A 200 3.16 1.21 4.26
C PRO A 200 3.17 2.68 4.68
N ARG A 201 4.32 3.34 4.60
CA ARG A 201 4.47 4.71 5.07
C ARG A 201 4.26 5.78 4.00
N ALA A 202 3.91 5.38 2.78
CA ALA A 202 3.56 6.36 1.75
C ALA A 202 2.39 7.20 2.25
N SER A 203 2.53 8.51 2.21
CA SER A 203 1.49 9.39 2.72
C SER A 203 0.23 9.26 1.87
N LEU A 204 -0.91 9.41 2.50
CA LEU A 204 -2.18 9.33 1.78
C LEU A 204 -2.33 10.46 0.78
N ALA A 205 -1.65 11.60 1.00
CA ALA A 205 -1.59 12.68 0.00
C ALA A 205 -0.89 12.21 -1.27
N VAL A 206 0.22 11.49 -1.14
CA VAL A 206 0.93 10.92 -2.30
C VAL A 206 0.05 9.88 -2.99
N VAL A 207 -0.56 9.00 -2.23
CA VAL A 207 -1.45 7.97 -2.79
C VAL A 207 -2.59 8.62 -3.56
N LYS A 208 -3.23 9.64 -2.98
CA LYS A 208 -4.32 10.37 -3.65
C LYS A 208 -3.85 10.98 -4.95
N ASN A 209 -2.69 11.68 -4.93
CA ASN A 209 -2.18 12.33 -6.14
C ASN A 209 -1.91 11.30 -7.24
N ASP A 210 -1.33 10.16 -6.87
CA ASP A 210 -1.05 9.11 -7.85
C ASP A 210 -2.34 8.54 -8.44
N ILE A 211 -3.37 8.34 -7.59
CA ILE A 211 -4.67 7.83 -8.06
C ILE A 211 -5.32 8.85 -9.00
N VAL A 212 -5.32 10.12 -8.64
CA VAL A 212 -5.91 11.17 -9.46
C VAL A 212 -5.19 11.26 -10.82
N ASP A 213 -3.86 11.20 -10.81
CA ASP A 213 -3.09 11.18 -12.05
C ASP A 213 -3.45 9.98 -12.92
N TYR A 214 -3.60 8.81 -12.31
CA TYR A 214 -4.02 7.61 -13.02
C TYR A 214 -5.41 7.81 -13.66
N MET A 215 -6.35 8.36 -12.90
CA MET A 215 -7.70 8.63 -13.41
C MET A 215 -7.65 9.56 -14.62
N ARG A 216 -6.84 10.63 -14.54
CA ARG A 216 -6.70 11.58 -15.64
C ARG A 216 -6.14 10.91 -16.89
N ARG A 217 -5.14 10.06 -16.73
CA ARG A 217 -4.55 9.33 -17.87
C ARG A 217 -5.56 8.39 -18.50
N GLN A 218 -6.39 7.73 -17.69
CA GLN A 218 -7.43 6.82 -18.22
C GLN A 218 -8.49 7.58 -18.98
N ALA A 219 -8.96 8.72 -18.49
CA ALA A 219 -9.95 9.55 -19.17
C ALA A 219 -9.40 10.04 -20.50
N PHE A 220 -8.15 10.50 -20.53
CA PHE A 220 -7.51 10.99 -21.76
C PHE A 220 -7.40 9.87 -22.79
N SER A 221 -7.01 8.68 -22.36
CA SER A 221 -6.89 7.52 -23.25
C SER A 221 -8.24 7.15 -23.89
N LEU A 222 -9.32 7.17 -23.11
CA LEU A 222 -10.65 6.86 -23.60
C LEU A 222 -11.11 7.89 -24.63
N GLU A 223 -10.86 9.18 -24.40
CA GLU A 223 -11.19 10.24 -25.35
C GLU A 223 -10.47 10.04 -26.68
N ARG A 224 -9.18 9.69 -26.63
CA ARG A 224 -8.39 9.45 -27.84
C ARG A 224 -8.93 8.25 -28.62
N GLN A 225 -9.32 7.18 -27.95
CA GLN A 225 -9.91 6.00 -28.60
C GLN A 225 -11.21 6.34 -29.28
N GLN A 226 -12.04 7.17 -28.65
CA GLN A 226 -13.30 7.59 -29.23
C GLN A 226 -13.10 8.41 -30.51
N LEU A 227 -12.16 9.35 -30.50
CA LEU A 227 -11.84 10.17 -31.68
C LEU A 227 -11.38 9.30 -32.85
N VAL A 228 -10.58 8.26 -32.58
CA VAL A 228 -10.11 7.33 -33.63
C VAL A 228 -11.29 6.56 -34.23
N ARG A 229 -12.25 6.13 -33.42
CA ARG A 229 -13.41 5.37 -33.91
C ARG A 229 -14.34 6.20 -34.79
N GLU A 230 -14.34 7.52 -34.60
CA GLU A 230 -15.23 8.43 -35.37
C GLU A 230 -14.64 8.87 -36.71
N GLN A 231 -13.36 8.48 -36.98
CA GLN A 231 -12.70 8.74 -38.27
C GLN A 231 -12.86 7.56 -39.22
#